data_9bca408248195a600480a061f2e5297c
#
_entry.id   9bca408248195a600480a061f2e5297c
#
_cell.length_a   1.000
_cell.length_b   1.000
_cell.length_c   1.000
_cell.angle_alpha   90.00
_cell.angle_beta   90.00
_cell.angle_gamma   90.00
#
_symmetry.space_group_name_H-M   'P 1'
#
loop_
_entity.id
_entity.type
_entity.pdbx_description
1 polymer ?
#
loop_
_entity_poly.entity_id
_entity_poly.type
_entity_poly.pdbx_seq_one_letter_code
_entity_poly.pdbx_strand_id
1 'polypeptide(L)'
;MPKYDPSVIEPKWQTWWTEQKTFRSPRLPTGKKAYILDMFPYPSGDGLHVGHPEGYTATDIVSRFERMRGSSVIHPMGFDAFGLPAEEHAIRTGTPPRESTERNIATFKRQLKMLGFSYDWERETSTTDPEFVRWTQWIFLLLYDTWFDADRQQGRPISELPIPKNIQESGEGAVNAYRDDHRLAYQSEAPVNWCPELGTVLANEEVIGGLSERGGHPVVRLPLRQWMLRITAYADRLGTELEGLDWPESIKKLQKDWIGRSTGAEVDFYLPPQGLSAKDSKEAFLAWKSCRENNGYPLKAPTDCLRIYTTRPDTLFGVSCMVIAPEHPLRNQITIPAEADVVHEYCEAACRKSDLDRTDLAQEKTGVFTGSYCIHPLTGESVPIWVADYVLASYGTGAIMSVPAHDSRDFEFAQIFNLKIVSVVEPLGGKAGSDELFTGYGISVDSGLYTGMQSEAFIEKVAADLLDGG
;
A
#
# COMPACT_ATOMS: atom_id res chain seq x y z
N MET A 1 47.51 33.20 20.83
CA MET A 1 47.25 32.19 19.77
C MET A 1 46.48 32.87 18.64
N PRO A 2 46.81 32.64 17.37
CA PRO A 2 46.03 33.21 16.30
C PRO A 2 44.56 32.70 16.42
N LYS A 3 43.63 33.63 16.31
CA LYS A 3 42.20 33.33 16.38
C LYS A 3 41.80 32.55 15.11
N TYR A 4 41.01 31.50 15.23
CA TYR A 4 40.45 30.78 14.08
C TYR A 4 39.58 31.74 13.25
N ASP A 5 39.94 31.93 11.98
CA ASP A 5 39.19 32.72 11.03
C ASP A 5 38.62 31.81 9.93
N PRO A 6 37.34 31.46 10.01
CA PRO A 6 36.70 30.53 9.07
C PRO A 6 36.74 31.09 7.63
N SER A 7 36.66 32.38 7.44
CA SER A 7 36.62 33.01 6.11
C SER A 7 37.95 32.84 5.32
N VAL A 8 39.04 32.57 6.01
CA VAL A 8 40.37 32.33 5.41
C VAL A 8 40.73 30.86 5.41
N ILE A 9 40.46 30.16 6.51
CA ILE A 9 40.92 28.77 6.69
C ILE A 9 40.08 27.79 5.89
N GLU A 10 38.77 27.94 5.92
CA GLU A 10 37.86 26.99 5.26
C GLU A 10 38.00 26.97 3.74
N PRO A 11 37.95 28.12 3.02
CA PRO A 11 38.18 28.15 1.57
C PRO A 11 39.52 27.58 1.14
N LYS A 12 40.59 27.82 1.94
CA LYS A 12 41.90 27.25 1.69
C LYS A 12 41.88 25.74 1.65
N TRP A 13 41.23 25.09 2.65
CA TRP A 13 41.19 23.64 2.72
C TRP A 13 40.21 23.03 1.72
N GLN A 14 39.08 23.67 1.46
CA GLN A 14 38.13 23.24 0.44
C GLN A 14 38.76 23.24 -0.96
N THR A 15 39.56 24.29 -1.28
CA THR A 15 40.32 24.35 -2.52
C THR A 15 41.35 23.24 -2.58
N TRP A 16 42.14 23.05 -1.52
CA TRP A 16 43.13 21.98 -1.45
C TRP A 16 42.50 20.60 -1.65
N TRP A 17 41.41 20.28 -0.94
CA TRP A 17 40.72 18.98 -1.10
C TRP A 17 40.21 18.76 -2.52
N THR A 18 39.74 19.78 -3.18
CA THR A 18 39.26 19.71 -4.56
C THR A 18 40.44 19.47 -5.53
N GLU A 19 41.53 20.22 -5.42
CA GLU A 19 42.71 20.09 -6.29
C GLU A 19 43.44 18.76 -6.11
N GLN A 20 43.59 18.32 -4.85
CA GLN A 20 44.26 17.06 -4.53
C GLN A 20 43.35 15.85 -4.63
N LYS A 21 42.04 16.05 -4.91
CA LYS A 21 41.04 14.97 -4.94
C LYS A 21 41.09 14.10 -3.67
N THR A 22 41.23 14.74 -2.51
CA THR A 22 41.56 14.13 -1.23
C THR A 22 40.60 13.01 -0.84
N PHE A 23 39.34 13.12 -1.21
CA PHE A 23 38.29 12.15 -0.83
C PHE A 23 37.97 11.15 -1.93
N ARG A 24 38.75 11.12 -2.99
CA ARG A 24 38.58 10.19 -4.10
C ARG A 24 38.72 8.74 -3.61
N SER A 25 37.76 7.90 -3.92
CA SER A 25 37.78 6.47 -3.65
C SER A 25 38.64 5.71 -4.68
N PRO A 26 39.46 4.76 -4.27
CA PRO A 26 40.20 3.95 -5.22
C PRO A 26 39.24 3.09 -6.05
N ARG A 27 39.59 2.87 -7.33
CA ARG A 27 38.75 2.04 -8.23
C ARG A 27 38.68 0.57 -7.75
N LEU A 28 39.78 0.06 -7.27
CA LEU A 28 39.90 -1.29 -6.70
C LEU A 28 40.47 -1.16 -5.29
N PRO A 29 39.61 -1.05 -4.27
CA PRO A 29 40.09 -0.89 -2.91
C PRO A 29 40.71 -2.17 -2.38
N THR A 30 41.80 -2.02 -1.61
CA THR A 30 42.45 -3.11 -0.85
C THR A 30 42.17 -2.93 0.64
N GLY A 31 42.13 -4.02 1.39
CA GLY A 31 41.87 -3.98 2.83
C GLY A 31 40.42 -3.76 3.23
N LYS A 32 40.22 -3.16 4.40
CA LYS A 32 38.89 -2.89 4.94
C LYS A 32 38.17 -1.84 4.08
N LYS A 33 36.92 -2.10 3.76
CA LYS A 33 36.07 -1.23 2.95
C LYS A 33 34.96 -0.66 3.81
N ALA A 34 34.60 0.61 3.57
CA ALA A 34 33.41 1.24 4.12
C ALA A 34 32.63 1.91 2.99
N TYR A 35 31.35 1.58 2.88
CA TYR A 35 30.43 2.16 1.92
C TYR A 35 29.39 2.95 2.69
N ILE A 36 29.47 4.27 2.63
CA ILE A 36 28.66 5.20 3.42
C ILE A 36 27.83 6.02 2.46
N LEU A 37 26.53 5.83 2.52
CA LEU A 37 25.57 6.49 1.65
C LEU A 37 24.71 7.47 2.43
N ASP A 38 24.42 8.58 1.78
CA ASP A 38 23.36 9.50 2.16
C ASP A 38 22.11 9.27 1.31
N MET A 39 20.96 9.67 1.82
CA MET A 39 19.81 9.91 0.98
C MET A 39 20.11 11.16 0.12
N PHE A 40 20.35 10.93 -1.17
CA PHE A 40 20.70 12.02 -2.09
C PHE A 40 19.51 12.96 -2.30
N PRO A 41 19.78 14.31 -2.40
CA PRO A 41 18.72 15.29 -2.40
C PRO A 41 17.98 15.37 -3.74
N TYR A 42 16.72 15.75 -3.66
CA TYR A 42 15.97 16.28 -4.79
C TYR A 42 16.33 17.76 -4.98
N PRO A 43 16.87 18.18 -6.14
CA PRO A 43 17.34 19.54 -6.34
C PRO A 43 16.17 20.51 -6.61
N SER A 44 15.23 20.63 -5.67
CA SER A 44 14.11 21.55 -5.70
C SER A 44 14.48 22.91 -5.11
N GLY A 45 13.98 23.97 -5.73
CA GLY A 45 14.17 25.31 -5.21
C GLY A 45 15.61 25.84 -5.25
N ASP A 46 15.90 26.86 -4.43
CA ASP A 46 17.12 27.65 -4.51
C ASP A 46 18.29 27.10 -3.70
N GLY A 47 18.20 25.90 -3.17
CA GLY A 47 19.29 25.25 -2.44
C GLY A 47 18.84 24.35 -1.28
N LEU A 48 19.83 23.98 -0.44
CA LEU A 48 19.63 23.11 0.72
C LEU A 48 18.76 23.79 1.79
N HIS A 49 17.86 23.03 2.40
CA HIS A 49 17.24 23.42 3.67
C HIS A 49 18.01 22.79 4.85
N VAL A 50 17.74 23.25 6.07
CA VAL A 50 18.49 22.85 7.29
C VAL A 50 18.46 21.35 7.59
N GLY A 51 17.45 20.62 7.14
CA GLY A 51 17.36 19.16 7.30
C GLY A 51 18.41 18.37 6.50
N HIS A 52 18.88 18.89 5.36
CA HIS A 52 19.92 18.22 4.57
C HIS A 52 21.25 18.08 5.33
N PRO A 53 21.83 19.17 5.90
CA PRO A 53 23.09 19.08 6.64
C PRO A 53 23.04 18.18 7.88
N GLU A 54 21.89 17.96 8.47
CA GLU A 54 21.75 17.11 9.66
C GLU A 54 22.23 15.67 9.38
N GLY A 55 21.63 14.98 8.41
CA GLY A 55 22.04 13.64 8.02
C GLY A 55 23.44 13.60 7.41
N TYR A 56 23.75 14.54 6.52
CA TYR A 56 25.03 14.59 5.80
C TYR A 56 26.22 14.86 6.74
N THR A 57 26.03 15.59 7.82
CA THR A 57 27.07 15.78 8.83
C THR A 57 27.37 14.48 9.56
N ALA A 58 26.34 13.71 9.92
CA ALA A 58 26.52 12.43 10.60
C ALA A 58 27.32 11.44 9.75
N THR A 59 26.97 11.27 8.49
CA THR A 59 27.64 10.37 7.56
C THR A 59 29.04 10.86 7.20
N ASP A 60 29.28 12.16 7.10
CA ASP A 60 30.60 12.74 6.91
C ASP A 60 31.53 12.46 8.09
N ILE A 61 31.04 12.58 9.32
CA ILE A 61 31.80 12.22 10.53
C ILE A 61 32.22 10.75 10.48
N VAL A 62 31.29 9.84 10.16
CA VAL A 62 31.59 8.42 10.03
C VAL A 62 32.59 8.15 8.91
N SER A 63 32.42 8.82 7.78
CA SER A 63 33.32 8.69 6.61
C SER A 63 34.74 9.11 6.95
N ARG A 64 34.92 10.26 7.64
CA ARG A 64 36.25 10.74 8.10
C ARG A 64 36.86 9.79 9.14
N PHE A 65 36.06 9.31 10.08
CA PHE A 65 36.49 8.37 11.11
C PHE A 65 37.01 7.07 10.48
N GLU A 66 36.27 6.47 9.54
CA GLU A 66 36.70 5.25 8.86
C GLU A 66 37.96 5.48 8.01
N ARG A 67 38.10 6.65 7.33
CA ARG A 67 39.35 6.97 6.63
C ARG A 67 40.55 7.07 7.58
N MET A 68 40.37 7.69 8.76
CA MET A 68 41.41 7.79 9.78
C MET A 68 41.82 6.43 10.32
N ARG A 69 40.92 5.44 10.31
CA ARG A 69 41.20 4.04 10.67
C ARG A 69 41.84 3.23 9.54
N GLY A 70 42.09 3.83 8.39
CA GLY A 70 42.71 3.15 7.24
C GLY A 70 41.75 2.39 6.35
N SER A 71 40.45 2.57 6.51
CA SER A 71 39.45 1.96 5.61
C SER A 71 39.43 2.68 4.26
N SER A 72 39.25 1.93 3.18
CA SER A 72 38.89 2.48 1.86
C SER A 72 37.42 2.86 1.87
N VAL A 73 37.14 4.16 1.89
CA VAL A 73 35.77 4.70 2.01
C VAL A 73 35.23 5.12 0.65
N ILE A 74 34.04 4.64 0.31
CA ILE A 74 33.19 5.19 -0.75
C ILE A 74 32.11 6.04 -0.07
N HIS A 75 32.12 7.34 -0.36
CA HIS A 75 31.13 8.31 0.13
C HIS A 75 30.73 9.20 -1.05
N PRO A 76 29.83 8.72 -1.92
CA PRO A 76 29.38 9.43 -3.11
C PRO A 76 28.28 10.42 -2.79
N MET A 77 28.00 11.31 -3.75
CA MET A 77 26.81 12.16 -3.77
C MET A 77 26.13 12.05 -5.13
N GLY A 78 24.83 12.27 -5.16
CA GLY A 78 24.04 12.31 -6.37
C GLY A 78 22.82 13.21 -6.22
N PHE A 79 22.00 13.25 -7.28
CA PHE A 79 20.80 14.08 -7.31
C PHE A 79 19.63 13.30 -7.87
N ASP A 80 18.53 13.27 -7.12
CA ASP A 80 17.26 12.78 -7.60
C ASP A 80 16.57 13.89 -8.38
N ALA A 81 16.72 13.86 -9.71
CA ALA A 81 16.48 15.05 -10.53
C ALA A 81 15.21 15.00 -11.38
N PHE A 82 14.50 13.86 -11.42
CA PHE A 82 13.17 13.79 -12.00
C PHE A 82 12.11 14.21 -10.96
N GLY A 83 11.02 14.82 -11.43
CA GLY A 83 9.88 15.05 -10.57
C GLY A 83 9.04 16.26 -10.93
N LEU A 84 7.84 16.28 -10.39
CA LEU A 84 6.80 17.27 -10.60
C LEU A 84 7.25 18.72 -10.33
N PRO A 85 8.07 19.05 -9.31
CA PRO A 85 8.50 20.44 -9.09
C PRO A 85 9.26 21.09 -10.25
N ALA A 86 10.11 20.31 -10.94
CA ALA A 86 10.83 20.80 -12.12
C ALA A 86 9.89 21.00 -13.32
N GLU A 87 8.90 20.10 -13.48
CA GLU A 87 7.90 20.17 -14.53
C GLU A 87 6.95 21.34 -14.35
N GLU A 88 6.44 21.57 -13.14
CA GLU A 88 5.61 22.74 -12.80
C GLU A 88 6.35 24.07 -13.01
N HIS A 89 7.62 24.10 -12.60
CA HIS A 89 8.44 25.27 -12.85
C HIS A 89 8.59 25.55 -14.35
N ALA A 90 8.77 24.51 -15.15
CA ALA A 90 8.86 24.61 -16.61
C ALA A 90 7.56 25.15 -17.22
N ILE A 91 6.41 24.63 -16.82
CA ILE A 91 5.10 25.09 -17.28
C ILE A 91 4.89 26.56 -16.93
N ARG A 92 5.16 26.95 -15.68
CA ARG A 92 4.95 28.31 -15.19
C ARG A 92 5.88 29.34 -15.82
N THR A 93 7.12 28.98 -16.11
CA THR A 93 8.17 29.93 -16.55
C THR A 93 8.51 29.81 -18.02
N GLY A 94 8.07 28.77 -18.71
CA GLY A 94 8.49 28.45 -20.08
C GLY A 94 9.96 28.01 -20.19
N THR A 95 10.63 27.72 -19.05
CA THR A 95 12.04 27.29 -19.02
C THR A 95 12.10 25.76 -19.07
N PRO A 96 12.90 25.14 -19.95
CA PRO A 96 13.05 23.68 -20.00
C PRO A 96 13.45 23.12 -18.64
N PRO A 97 12.86 21.96 -18.19
CA PRO A 97 13.15 21.36 -16.89
C PRO A 97 14.64 21.12 -16.64
N ARG A 98 15.38 20.73 -17.68
CA ARG A 98 16.82 20.49 -17.62
C ARG A 98 17.58 21.71 -17.13
N GLU A 99 17.32 22.90 -17.68
CA GLU A 99 18.06 24.11 -17.35
C GLU A 99 17.88 24.52 -15.89
N SER A 100 16.66 24.44 -15.37
CA SER A 100 16.37 24.71 -13.96
C SER A 100 17.01 23.67 -13.05
N THR A 101 16.92 22.39 -13.41
CA THR A 101 17.51 21.29 -12.63
C THR A 101 19.03 21.39 -12.58
N GLU A 102 19.71 21.60 -13.69
CA GLU A 102 21.17 21.74 -13.74
C GLU A 102 21.65 22.96 -12.91
N ARG A 103 20.94 24.07 -12.96
CA ARG A 103 21.22 25.26 -12.12
C ARG A 103 21.04 24.93 -10.63
N ASN A 104 20.00 24.26 -10.27
CA ASN A 104 19.74 23.86 -8.88
C ASN A 104 20.82 22.89 -8.38
N ILE A 105 21.18 21.87 -9.16
CA ILE A 105 22.26 20.94 -8.86
C ILE A 105 23.57 21.69 -8.61
N ALA A 106 23.91 22.68 -9.46
CA ALA A 106 25.10 23.47 -9.27
C ALA A 106 25.07 24.26 -7.95
N THR A 107 23.91 24.80 -7.56
CA THR A 107 23.72 25.48 -6.28
C THR A 107 23.88 24.53 -5.09
N PHE A 108 23.22 23.38 -5.11
CA PHE A 108 23.34 22.33 -4.08
C PHE A 108 24.80 21.89 -3.91
N LYS A 109 25.46 21.58 -5.01
CA LYS A 109 26.88 21.18 -5.03
C LYS A 109 27.81 22.25 -4.43
N ARG A 110 27.59 23.52 -4.76
CA ARG A 110 28.32 24.63 -4.18
C ARG A 110 28.11 24.70 -2.66
N GLN A 111 26.90 24.58 -2.19
CA GLN A 111 26.55 24.60 -0.77
C GLN A 111 27.14 23.43 0.00
N LEU A 112 27.05 22.21 -0.54
CA LEU A 112 27.63 20.99 0.05
C LEU A 112 29.18 21.11 0.16
N LYS A 113 29.80 21.66 -0.86
CA LYS A 113 31.27 21.93 -0.83
C LYS A 113 31.63 22.98 0.21
N MET A 114 30.81 24.04 0.37
CA MET A 114 31.00 25.07 1.37
C MET A 114 30.90 24.54 2.80
N LEU A 115 30.03 23.53 3.04
CA LEU A 115 29.96 22.83 4.32
C LEU A 115 31.17 21.91 4.57
N GLY A 116 32.02 21.70 3.56
CA GLY A 116 33.27 20.95 3.70
C GLY A 116 33.12 19.44 3.78
N PHE A 117 32.00 18.86 3.34
CA PHE A 117 31.77 17.41 3.35
C PHE A 117 32.78 16.65 2.48
N SER A 118 33.12 15.43 2.92
CA SER A 118 34.14 14.59 2.30
C SER A 118 33.60 13.66 1.22
N TYR A 119 32.73 14.18 0.35
CA TYR A 119 32.21 13.44 -0.79
C TYR A 119 33.24 13.19 -1.89
N ASP A 120 33.13 12.01 -2.51
CA ASP A 120 33.86 11.70 -3.74
C ASP A 120 33.11 12.25 -4.97
N TRP A 121 33.39 13.50 -5.33
CA TRP A 121 32.74 14.20 -6.44
C TRP A 121 33.03 13.59 -7.83
N GLU A 122 33.99 12.66 -7.96
CA GLU A 122 34.20 11.91 -9.21
C GLU A 122 33.18 10.76 -9.37
N ARG A 123 32.43 10.46 -8.32
CA ARG A 123 31.33 9.49 -8.31
C ARG A 123 29.96 10.16 -8.21
N GLU A 124 29.92 11.45 -8.55
CA GLU A 124 28.64 12.16 -8.66
C GLU A 124 27.80 11.58 -9.80
N THR A 125 26.49 11.46 -9.60
CA THR A 125 25.53 11.07 -10.62
C THR A 125 24.22 11.81 -10.45
N SER A 126 23.44 11.88 -11.51
CA SER A 126 22.06 12.38 -11.49
C SER A 126 21.15 11.33 -12.10
N THR A 127 19.96 11.17 -11.54
CA THR A 127 18.97 10.24 -12.11
C THR A 127 18.51 10.61 -13.51
N THR A 128 18.73 11.88 -13.93
CA THR A 128 18.44 12.37 -15.29
C THR A 128 19.60 12.22 -16.28
N ASP A 129 20.77 11.78 -15.83
CA ASP A 129 21.89 11.54 -16.73
C ASP A 129 21.56 10.40 -17.70
N PRO A 130 21.77 10.54 -19.03
CA PRO A 130 21.50 9.48 -19.99
C PRO A 130 22.20 8.16 -19.64
N GLU A 131 23.43 8.23 -19.11
CA GLU A 131 24.18 7.07 -18.66
C GLU A 131 23.56 6.37 -17.44
N PHE A 132 22.84 7.09 -16.60
CA PHE A 132 22.06 6.52 -15.50
C PHE A 132 20.72 5.96 -16.01
N VAL A 133 19.96 6.75 -16.78
CA VAL A 133 18.63 6.41 -17.27
C VAL A 133 18.63 5.10 -18.07
N ARG A 134 19.66 4.86 -18.88
CA ARG A 134 19.75 3.60 -19.64
C ARG A 134 19.74 2.35 -18.76
N TRP A 135 20.28 2.42 -17.52
CA TRP A 135 20.24 1.31 -16.58
C TRP A 135 18.86 1.12 -15.97
N THR A 136 18.16 2.21 -15.68
CA THR A 136 16.74 2.17 -15.27
C THR A 136 15.87 1.51 -16.34
N GLN A 137 16.07 1.89 -17.59
CA GLN A 137 15.36 1.28 -18.74
C GLN A 137 15.72 -0.20 -18.92
N TRP A 138 16.99 -0.55 -18.75
CA TRP A 138 17.42 -1.95 -18.82
C TRP A 138 16.82 -2.81 -17.71
N ILE A 139 16.77 -2.30 -16.46
CA ILE A 139 16.09 -2.98 -15.34
C ILE A 139 14.60 -3.17 -15.67
N PHE A 140 13.95 -2.15 -16.21
CA PHE A 140 12.55 -2.27 -16.62
C PHE A 140 12.36 -3.38 -17.66
N LEU A 141 13.21 -3.45 -18.67
CA LEU A 141 13.14 -4.52 -19.70
C LEU A 141 13.37 -5.91 -19.07
N LEU A 142 14.28 -6.02 -18.12
CA LEU A 142 14.46 -7.29 -17.37
C LEU A 142 13.19 -7.68 -16.61
N LEU A 143 12.52 -6.73 -15.94
CA LEU A 143 11.27 -6.99 -15.23
C LEU A 143 10.15 -7.37 -16.22
N TYR A 144 10.11 -6.73 -17.37
CA TYR A 144 9.15 -7.07 -18.43
C TYR A 144 9.38 -8.50 -18.97
N ASP A 145 10.62 -8.91 -19.12
CA ASP A 145 10.97 -10.26 -19.61
C ASP A 145 11.07 -11.32 -18.49
N THR A 146 10.54 -11.01 -17.31
CA THR A 146 10.62 -11.89 -16.14
C THR A 146 9.23 -12.21 -15.60
N TRP A 147 9.04 -13.46 -15.14
CA TRP A 147 7.93 -13.90 -14.30
C TRP A 147 8.45 -14.39 -12.94
N PHE A 148 7.63 -14.37 -11.91
CA PHE A 148 8.00 -14.87 -10.58
C PHE A 148 7.64 -16.35 -10.44
N ASP A 149 8.66 -17.21 -10.27
CA ASP A 149 8.51 -18.64 -9.98
C ASP A 149 8.32 -18.82 -8.46
N ALA A 150 7.07 -19.03 -8.05
CA ALA A 150 6.70 -19.13 -6.64
C ALA A 150 7.31 -20.39 -5.97
N ASP A 151 7.49 -21.49 -6.72
CA ASP A 151 8.08 -22.73 -6.18
C ASP A 151 9.58 -22.55 -5.88
N ARG A 152 10.25 -21.73 -6.69
CA ARG A 152 11.69 -21.46 -6.55
C ARG A 152 11.98 -20.13 -5.86
N GLN A 153 10.96 -19.34 -5.56
CA GLN A 153 11.08 -18.02 -4.94
C GLN A 153 12.06 -17.08 -5.67
N GLN A 154 11.98 -17.05 -7.00
CA GLN A 154 12.89 -16.24 -7.83
C GLN A 154 12.25 -15.80 -9.15
N GLY A 155 12.74 -14.67 -9.69
CA GLY A 155 12.43 -14.25 -11.06
C GLY A 155 13.09 -15.16 -12.09
N ARG A 156 12.35 -15.50 -13.16
CA ARG A 156 12.84 -16.32 -14.27
C ARG A 156 12.44 -15.71 -15.63
N PRO A 157 13.18 -15.98 -16.70
CA PRO A 157 12.81 -15.49 -18.04
C PRO A 157 11.38 -15.88 -18.41
N ILE A 158 10.62 -14.97 -18.97
CA ILE A 158 9.22 -15.19 -19.38
C ILE A 158 9.08 -16.32 -20.43
N SER A 159 10.13 -16.57 -21.19
CA SER A 159 10.19 -17.68 -22.15
C SER A 159 10.14 -19.05 -21.49
N GLU A 160 10.48 -19.13 -20.19
CA GLU A 160 10.50 -20.36 -19.40
C GLU A 160 9.20 -20.57 -18.60
N LEU A 161 8.24 -19.64 -18.72
CA LEU A 161 6.93 -19.78 -18.06
C LEU A 161 6.20 -21.02 -18.58
N PRO A 162 5.81 -21.96 -17.68
CA PRO A 162 5.02 -23.11 -18.08
C PRO A 162 3.65 -22.70 -18.61
N ILE A 163 3.34 -23.02 -19.86
CA ILE A 163 2.05 -22.68 -20.46
C ILE A 163 1.11 -23.89 -20.34
N PRO A 164 -0.08 -23.75 -19.73
CA PRO A 164 -1.07 -24.81 -19.68
C PRO A 164 -1.52 -25.28 -21.08
N LYS A 165 -1.78 -26.60 -21.24
CA LYS A 165 -2.14 -27.18 -22.54
C LYS A 165 -3.35 -26.52 -23.20
N ASN A 166 -4.40 -26.25 -22.42
CA ASN A 166 -5.59 -25.56 -22.90
C ASN A 166 -5.30 -24.16 -23.47
N ILE A 167 -4.32 -23.44 -22.90
CA ILE A 167 -3.88 -22.14 -23.41
C ILE A 167 -3.08 -22.31 -24.72
N GLN A 168 -2.19 -23.33 -24.78
CA GLN A 168 -1.45 -23.64 -26.00
C GLN A 168 -2.38 -23.99 -27.17
N GLU A 169 -3.42 -24.79 -26.90
CA GLU A 169 -4.44 -25.21 -27.87
C GLU A 169 -5.31 -24.04 -28.36
N SER A 170 -5.42 -22.97 -27.56
CA SER A 170 -6.16 -21.74 -27.92
C SER A 170 -5.40 -20.81 -28.87
N GLY A 171 -4.15 -21.13 -29.20
CA GLY A 171 -3.32 -20.41 -30.17
C GLY A 171 -2.38 -19.37 -29.58
N GLU A 172 -1.55 -18.79 -30.47
CA GLU A 172 -0.45 -17.89 -30.07
C GLU A 172 -0.93 -16.64 -29.33
N GLY A 173 -2.07 -16.09 -29.68
CA GLY A 173 -2.66 -14.92 -29.00
C GLY A 173 -2.97 -15.21 -27.53
N ALA A 174 -3.52 -16.39 -27.22
CA ALA A 174 -3.82 -16.82 -25.85
C ALA A 174 -2.52 -17.06 -25.05
N VAL A 175 -1.49 -17.63 -25.69
CA VAL A 175 -0.17 -17.83 -25.07
C VAL A 175 0.48 -16.50 -24.72
N ASN A 176 0.41 -15.50 -25.59
CA ASN A 176 0.98 -14.18 -25.34
C ASN A 176 0.22 -13.45 -24.23
N ALA A 177 -1.10 -13.48 -24.23
CA ALA A 177 -1.91 -12.93 -23.15
C ALA A 177 -1.58 -13.58 -21.79
N TYR A 178 -1.45 -14.92 -21.76
CA TYR A 178 -1.06 -15.64 -20.54
C TYR A 178 0.34 -15.22 -20.05
N ARG A 179 1.30 -15.01 -20.94
CA ARG A 179 2.62 -14.49 -20.58
C ARG A 179 2.53 -13.08 -20.01
N ASP A 180 1.77 -12.19 -20.64
CA ASP A 180 1.60 -10.81 -20.21
C ASP A 180 0.97 -10.72 -18.81
N ASP A 181 0.03 -11.61 -18.50
CA ASP A 181 -0.57 -11.73 -17.17
C ASP A 181 0.41 -12.17 -16.06
N HIS A 182 1.56 -12.77 -16.45
CA HIS A 182 2.56 -13.28 -15.49
C HIS A 182 3.82 -12.41 -15.42
N ARG A 183 4.00 -11.42 -16.28
CA ARG A 183 5.17 -10.53 -16.26
C ARG A 183 5.24 -9.75 -14.96
N LEU A 184 6.48 -9.46 -14.51
CA LEU A 184 6.70 -8.59 -13.36
C LEU A 184 6.41 -7.12 -13.66
N ALA A 185 6.63 -6.66 -14.90
CA ALA A 185 6.15 -5.37 -15.39
C ALA A 185 5.04 -5.60 -16.41
N TYR A 186 3.88 -5.02 -16.21
CA TYR A 186 2.69 -5.22 -17.06
C TYR A 186 1.87 -3.93 -17.20
N GLN A 187 1.02 -3.86 -18.18
CA GLN A 187 0.08 -2.75 -18.36
C GLN A 187 -1.29 -3.13 -17.78
N SER A 188 -1.89 -2.22 -17.04
CA SER A 188 -3.24 -2.35 -16.54
C SER A 188 -3.95 -1.01 -16.53
N GLU A 189 -5.26 -1.01 -16.66
CA GLU A 189 -6.08 0.14 -16.34
C GLU A 189 -6.27 0.17 -14.81
N ALA A 190 -5.80 1.24 -14.19
CA ALA A 190 -5.93 1.46 -12.77
C ALA A 190 -6.57 2.82 -12.50
N PRO A 191 -7.41 2.94 -11.47
CA PRO A 191 -7.92 4.23 -11.03
C PRO A 191 -6.75 5.06 -10.49
N VAL A 192 -6.49 6.21 -11.12
CA VAL A 192 -5.41 7.13 -10.76
C VAL A 192 -5.97 8.48 -10.36
N ASN A 193 -5.22 9.22 -9.55
CA ASN A 193 -5.53 10.60 -9.20
C ASN A 193 -5.01 11.51 -10.31
N TRP A 194 -5.86 11.87 -11.24
CA TRP A 194 -5.52 12.75 -12.35
C TRP A 194 -5.80 14.20 -12.01
N CYS A 195 -4.81 15.06 -12.17
CA CYS A 195 -4.97 16.51 -12.07
C CYS A 195 -4.96 17.14 -13.47
N PRO A 196 -6.09 17.61 -14.01
CA PRO A 196 -6.14 18.19 -15.35
C PRO A 196 -5.26 19.43 -15.50
N GLU A 197 -5.19 20.28 -14.47
CA GLU A 197 -4.41 21.53 -14.49
C GLU A 197 -2.89 21.26 -14.51
N LEU A 198 -2.43 20.23 -13.80
CA LEU A 198 -1.05 19.83 -13.79
C LEU A 198 -0.71 18.87 -14.96
N GLY A 199 -1.72 18.31 -15.62
CA GLY A 199 -1.53 17.37 -16.73
C GLY A 199 -0.85 16.08 -16.36
N THR A 200 -0.97 15.63 -15.10
CA THR A 200 -0.25 14.46 -14.57
C THR A 200 -1.08 13.67 -13.56
N VAL A 201 -0.60 12.45 -13.30
CA VAL A 201 -1.09 11.57 -12.24
C VAL A 201 -0.34 11.90 -10.94
N LEU A 202 -1.09 11.99 -9.84
CA LEU A 202 -0.57 12.28 -8.51
C LEU A 202 -0.59 11.01 -7.63
N ALA A 203 0.41 10.85 -6.77
CA ALA A 203 0.39 9.87 -5.70
C ALA A 203 -0.70 10.21 -4.66
N ASN A 204 -1.09 9.24 -3.84
CA ASN A 204 -2.13 9.49 -2.82
C ASN A 204 -1.71 10.58 -1.82
N GLU A 205 -0.43 10.63 -1.48
CA GLU A 205 0.17 11.62 -0.57
C GLU A 205 0.19 13.04 -1.15
N GLU A 206 0.06 13.20 -2.46
CA GLU A 206 0.02 14.49 -3.16
C GLU A 206 -1.42 15.03 -3.34
N VAL A 207 -2.42 14.34 -2.79
CA VAL A 207 -3.82 14.74 -2.84
C VAL A 207 -4.35 14.97 -1.42
N ILE A 208 -4.78 16.19 -1.13
CA ILE A 208 -5.31 16.60 0.17
C ILE A 208 -6.72 17.19 -0.03
N GLY A 209 -7.72 16.54 0.55
CA GLY A 209 -9.11 16.99 0.44
C GLY A 209 -9.63 17.06 -1.01
N GLY A 210 -9.16 16.18 -1.91
CA GLY A 210 -9.54 16.16 -3.33
C GLY A 210 -8.83 17.22 -4.18
N LEU A 211 -7.85 17.92 -3.64
CA LEU A 211 -7.04 18.92 -4.32
C LEU A 211 -5.57 18.47 -4.36
N SER A 212 -4.84 18.90 -5.38
CA SER A 212 -3.39 18.68 -5.42
C SER A 212 -2.69 19.44 -4.30
N GLU A 213 -1.75 18.83 -3.59
CA GLU A 213 -0.92 19.48 -2.58
C GLU A 213 -0.25 20.73 -3.15
N ARG A 214 0.18 20.64 -4.39
CA ARG A 214 0.78 21.74 -5.14
C ARG A 214 -0.25 22.44 -6.00
N GLY A 215 -0.43 23.71 -5.80
CA GLY A 215 -1.31 24.56 -6.57
C GLY A 215 -2.78 24.51 -6.16
N GLY A 216 -3.22 23.54 -5.34
CA GLY A 216 -4.60 23.43 -4.87
C GLY A 216 -5.62 23.18 -5.99
N HIS A 217 -5.22 22.45 -7.03
CA HIS A 217 -6.07 22.18 -8.20
C HIS A 217 -6.96 20.96 -7.98
N PRO A 218 -8.19 20.94 -8.51
CA PRO A 218 -9.08 19.79 -8.41
C PRO A 218 -8.46 18.52 -9.01
N VAL A 219 -8.58 17.42 -8.27
CA VAL A 219 -8.11 16.09 -8.69
C VAL A 219 -9.32 15.20 -8.96
N VAL A 220 -9.29 14.46 -10.04
CA VAL A 220 -10.33 13.49 -10.42
C VAL A 220 -9.76 12.09 -10.47
N ARG A 221 -10.51 11.10 -9.99
CA ARG A 221 -10.13 9.69 -10.15
C ARG A 221 -10.69 9.18 -11.47
N LEU A 222 -9.81 8.65 -12.31
CA LEU A 222 -10.22 8.02 -13.56
C LEU A 222 -9.32 6.84 -13.91
N PRO A 223 -9.84 5.83 -14.62
CA PRO A 223 -9.03 4.71 -15.08
C PRO A 223 -8.10 5.18 -16.20
N LEU A 224 -6.80 5.03 -16.00
CA LEU A 224 -5.79 5.24 -17.02
C LEU A 224 -4.94 3.99 -17.18
N ARG A 225 -4.52 3.72 -18.41
CA ARG A 225 -3.54 2.67 -18.68
C ARG A 225 -2.19 3.09 -18.10
N GLN A 226 -1.70 2.27 -17.19
CA GLN A 226 -0.46 2.49 -16.47
C GLN A 226 0.46 1.29 -16.60
N TRP A 227 1.77 1.52 -16.51
CA TRP A 227 2.74 0.48 -16.22
C TRP A 227 2.69 0.14 -14.72
N MET A 228 2.51 -1.12 -14.45
CA MET A 228 2.46 -1.66 -13.09
C MET A 228 3.65 -2.61 -12.88
N LEU A 229 4.18 -2.61 -11.66
CA LEU A 229 5.18 -3.58 -11.21
C LEU A 229 4.53 -4.52 -10.19
N ARG A 230 4.72 -5.82 -10.36
CA ARG A 230 4.16 -6.85 -9.47
C ARG A 230 5.01 -7.01 -8.20
N ILE A 231 5.11 -5.93 -7.43
CA ILE A 231 5.93 -5.88 -6.20
C ILE A 231 5.45 -6.86 -5.15
N THR A 232 4.15 -7.18 -5.11
CA THR A 232 3.54 -8.12 -4.15
C THR A 232 4.02 -9.55 -4.32
N ALA A 233 4.58 -9.92 -5.48
CA ALA A 233 5.22 -11.23 -5.68
C ALA A 233 6.42 -11.47 -4.74
N TYR A 234 7.04 -10.41 -4.23
CA TYR A 234 8.18 -10.44 -3.33
C TYR A 234 7.84 -10.06 -1.89
N ALA A 235 6.57 -9.87 -1.55
CA ALA A 235 6.14 -9.36 -0.25
C ALA A 235 6.60 -10.28 0.91
N ASP A 236 6.44 -11.59 0.77
CA ASP A 236 6.88 -12.57 1.78
C ASP A 236 8.39 -12.54 1.99
N ARG A 237 9.18 -12.45 0.91
CA ARG A 237 10.64 -12.33 0.99
C ARG A 237 11.07 -11.04 1.67
N LEU A 238 10.47 -9.91 1.27
CA LEU A 238 10.74 -8.61 1.90
C LEU A 238 10.48 -8.63 3.41
N GLY A 239 9.43 -9.33 3.84
CA GLY A 239 9.11 -9.48 5.27
C GLY A 239 10.07 -10.41 6.01
N THR A 240 10.37 -11.58 5.46
CA THR A 240 11.18 -12.62 6.13
C THR A 240 12.67 -12.29 6.13
N GLU A 241 13.19 -11.70 5.06
CA GLU A 241 14.61 -11.35 4.93
C GLU A 241 15.04 -10.21 5.88
N LEU A 242 14.10 -9.46 6.46
CA LEU A 242 14.39 -8.45 7.50
C LEU A 242 15.04 -9.07 8.74
N GLU A 243 14.74 -10.32 9.08
CA GLU A 243 15.29 -10.99 10.26
C GLU A 243 16.82 -11.16 10.19
N GLY A 244 17.36 -11.31 9.00
CA GLY A 244 18.80 -11.45 8.76
C GLY A 244 19.59 -10.14 8.76
N LEU A 245 18.92 -8.98 8.89
CA LEU A 245 19.56 -7.67 8.86
C LEU A 245 20.00 -7.23 10.25
N ASP A 246 21.20 -6.64 10.33
CA ASP A 246 21.70 -5.96 11.53
C ASP A 246 21.12 -4.53 11.61
N TRP A 247 19.81 -4.47 11.73
CA TRP A 247 19.05 -3.21 11.84
C TRP A 247 18.38 -3.09 13.21
N PRO A 248 18.13 -1.86 13.72
CA PRO A 248 17.32 -1.66 14.91
C PRO A 248 15.93 -2.29 14.78
N GLU A 249 15.43 -2.92 15.84
CA GLU A 249 14.13 -3.60 15.84
C GLU A 249 12.96 -2.65 15.50
N SER A 250 13.06 -1.37 15.89
CA SER A 250 12.06 -0.35 15.52
C SER A 250 11.97 -0.14 14.01
N ILE A 251 13.11 -0.18 13.31
CA ILE A 251 13.15 -0.06 11.84
C ILE A 251 12.58 -1.32 11.19
N LYS A 252 12.97 -2.52 11.67
CA LYS A 252 12.41 -3.78 11.17
C LYS A 252 10.89 -3.81 11.34
N LYS A 253 10.39 -3.34 12.50
CA LYS A 253 8.95 -3.24 12.76
C LYS A 253 8.27 -2.30 11.78
N LEU A 254 8.80 -1.09 11.55
CA LEU A 254 8.26 -0.14 10.56
C LEU A 254 8.19 -0.76 9.16
N GLN A 255 9.22 -1.49 8.74
CA GLN A 255 9.24 -2.17 7.43
C GLN A 255 8.17 -3.28 7.36
N LYS A 256 8.03 -4.09 8.40
CA LYS A 256 6.98 -5.14 8.47
C LYS A 256 5.58 -4.53 8.44
N ASP A 257 5.37 -3.48 9.22
CA ASP A 257 4.08 -2.77 9.26
C ASP A 257 3.75 -2.15 7.89
N TRP A 258 4.75 -1.63 7.16
CA TRP A 258 4.58 -1.10 5.81
C TRP A 258 4.24 -2.19 4.78
N ILE A 259 4.88 -3.37 4.86
CA ILE A 259 4.56 -4.51 3.99
C ILE A 259 3.15 -5.01 4.30
N GLY A 260 2.73 -4.95 5.55
CA GLY A 260 1.35 -5.17 5.99
C GLY A 260 0.89 -6.62 5.80
N ARG A 261 1.74 -7.62 6.13
CA ARG A 261 1.28 -9.01 6.08
C ARG A 261 0.11 -9.20 7.03
N SER A 262 -1.03 -9.58 6.48
CA SER A 262 -2.27 -9.87 7.20
C SER A 262 -2.64 -11.33 6.99
N THR A 263 -3.03 -12.00 8.07
CA THR A 263 -3.58 -13.36 8.05
C THR A 263 -5.00 -13.31 8.57
N GLY A 264 -5.91 -13.98 7.87
CA GLY A 264 -7.32 -13.98 8.23
C GLY A 264 -8.08 -15.05 7.48
N ALA A 265 -9.40 -14.98 7.53
CA ALA A 265 -10.31 -15.87 6.84
C ALA A 265 -11.16 -15.12 5.81
N GLU A 266 -11.40 -15.74 4.66
CA GLU A 266 -12.46 -15.34 3.75
C GLU A 266 -13.76 -16.05 4.17
N VAL A 267 -14.85 -15.30 4.22
CA VAL A 267 -16.18 -15.82 4.62
C VAL A 267 -17.22 -15.37 3.62
N ASP A 268 -18.02 -16.32 3.14
CA ASP A 268 -19.11 -16.07 2.19
C ASP A 268 -20.44 -15.89 2.93
N PHE A 269 -21.07 -14.73 2.71
CA PHE A 269 -22.44 -14.45 3.15
C PHE A 269 -23.38 -14.61 1.97
N TYR A 270 -24.40 -15.48 2.09
CA TYR A 270 -25.32 -15.77 0.99
C TYR A 270 -26.13 -14.54 0.59
N LEU A 271 -26.24 -14.28 -0.72
CA LEU A 271 -27.06 -13.22 -1.29
C LEU A 271 -28.35 -13.83 -1.88
N PRO A 272 -29.47 -13.77 -1.18
CA PRO A 272 -30.72 -14.28 -1.73
C PRO A 272 -31.16 -13.43 -2.93
N PRO A 273 -31.79 -14.02 -3.96
CA PRO A 273 -32.42 -13.27 -5.03
C PRO A 273 -33.39 -12.21 -4.50
N GLN A 274 -33.39 -11.03 -5.12
CA GLN A 274 -34.28 -9.94 -4.71
C GLN A 274 -35.74 -10.34 -4.86
N GLY A 275 -36.57 -9.87 -3.92
CA GLY A 275 -38.03 -10.10 -3.93
C GLY A 275 -38.50 -11.40 -3.33
N LEU A 276 -37.62 -12.26 -2.80
CA LEU A 276 -38.03 -13.45 -2.07
C LEU A 276 -38.60 -13.08 -0.70
N SER A 277 -39.59 -13.90 -0.26
CA SER A 277 -40.05 -13.80 1.13
C SER A 277 -38.96 -14.28 2.10
N ALA A 278 -39.03 -13.87 3.38
CA ALA A 278 -38.09 -14.33 4.40
C ALA A 278 -38.02 -15.87 4.52
N LYS A 279 -39.16 -16.57 4.32
CA LYS A 279 -39.23 -18.01 4.33
C LYS A 279 -38.49 -18.62 3.13
N ASP A 280 -38.76 -18.12 1.93
CA ASP A 280 -38.12 -18.61 0.70
C ASP A 280 -36.62 -18.33 0.68
N SER A 281 -36.20 -17.19 1.21
CA SER A 281 -34.77 -16.84 1.40
C SER A 281 -34.05 -17.82 2.32
N LYS A 282 -34.73 -18.27 3.40
CA LYS A 282 -34.16 -19.25 4.32
C LYS A 282 -34.06 -20.65 3.68
N GLU A 283 -35.07 -21.05 2.91
CA GLU A 283 -35.04 -22.32 2.17
C GLU A 283 -33.93 -22.30 1.11
N ALA A 284 -33.79 -21.20 0.37
CA ALA A 284 -32.73 -21.01 -0.61
C ALA A 284 -31.32 -21.02 0.03
N PHE A 285 -31.16 -20.41 1.20
CA PHE A 285 -29.93 -20.47 1.97
C PHE A 285 -29.55 -21.91 2.37
N LEU A 286 -30.49 -22.67 2.87
CA LEU A 286 -30.23 -24.06 3.25
C LEU A 286 -29.83 -24.92 2.04
N ALA A 287 -30.46 -24.72 0.89
CA ALA A 287 -30.08 -25.37 -0.36
C ALA A 287 -28.69 -24.98 -0.83
N TRP A 288 -28.36 -23.66 -0.75
CA TRP A 288 -27.03 -23.12 -1.06
C TRP A 288 -25.97 -23.73 -0.13
N LYS A 289 -26.23 -23.79 1.17
CA LYS A 289 -25.30 -24.35 2.16
C LYS A 289 -25.07 -25.87 1.88
N SER A 290 -26.10 -26.63 1.63
CA SER A 290 -25.96 -28.06 1.28
C SER A 290 -25.18 -28.26 -0.02
N CYS A 291 -25.34 -27.38 -0.99
CA CYS A 291 -24.53 -27.38 -2.23
C CYS A 291 -23.04 -27.17 -1.93
N ARG A 292 -22.73 -26.24 -1.03
CA ARG A 292 -21.35 -25.92 -0.62
C ARG A 292 -20.71 -27.09 0.15
N GLU A 293 -21.42 -27.69 1.11
CA GLU A 293 -20.96 -28.87 1.84
C GLU A 293 -20.55 -30.02 0.91
N ASN A 294 -21.22 -30.16 -0.24
CA ASN A 294 -20.91 -31.19 -1.23
C ASN A 294 -19.76 -30.82 -2.20
N ASN A 295 -19.60 -29.54 -2.55
CA ASN A 295 -18.66 -29.07 -3.59
C ASN A 295 -17.43 -28.38 -3.03
N GLY A 296 -17.40 -28.07 -1.73
CA GLY A 296 -16.34 -27.34 -1.06
C GLY A 296 -16.34 -25.84 -1.34
N TYR A 297 -15.40 -25.15 -0.71
CA TYR A 297 -15.24 -23.71 -0.80
C TYR A 297 -14.65 -23.30 -2.17
N PRO A 298 -15.31 -22.43 -2.96
CA PRO A 298 -14.84 -22.05 -4.28
C PRO A 298 -13.70 -21.01 -4.18
N LEU A 299 -12.61 -21.23 -4.90
CA LEU A 299 -11.47 -20.29 -4.95
C LEU A 299 -11.86 -18.90 -5.43
N LYS A 300 -12.80 -18.81 -6.38
CA LYS A 300 -13.33 -17.53 -6.87
C LYS A 300 -14.73 -17.31 -6.28
N ALA A 301 -14.95 -16.13 -5.70
CA ALA A 301 -16.25 -15.77 -5.15
C ALA A 301 -17.34 -15.85 -6.23
N PRO A 302 -18.39 -16.65 -6.03
CA PRO A 302 -19.55 -16.66 -6.93
C PRO A 302 -20.39 -15.39 -6.72
N THR A 303 -21.30 -15.13 -7.67
CA THR A 303 -22.16 -13.94 -7.65
C THR A 303 -23.37 -14.05 -6.71
N ASP A 304 -23.61 -15.23 -6.13
CA ASP A 304 -24.66 -15.52 -5.18
C ASP A 304 -24.23 -15.38 -3.71
N CYS A 305 -23.03 -14.85 -3.48
CA CYS A 305 -22.54 -14.53 -2.14
C CYS A 305 -21.76 -13.23 -2.10
N LEU A 306 -21.72 -12.62 -0.93
CA LEU A 306 -20.83 -11.51 -0.58
C LEU A 306 -19.65 -12.08 0.21
N ARG A 307 -18.48 -12.17 -0.44
CA ARG A 307 -17.26 -12.64 0.20
C ARG A 307 -16.59 -11.49 0.91
N ILE A 308 -16.26 -11.70 2.18
CA ILE A 308 -15.47 -10.75 2.97
C ILE A 308 -14.16 -11.39 3.37
N TYR A 309 -13.17 -10.54 3.69
CA TYR A 309 -11.94 -10.94 4.37
C TYR A 309 -11.93 -10.33 5.77
N THR A 310 -11.63 -11.16 6.78
CA THR A 310 -11.52 -10.69 8.16
C THR A 310 -10.31 -11.29 8.88
N THR A 311 -9.61 -10.47 9.67
CA THR A 311 -8.58 -10.94 10.61
C THR A 311 -9.16 -11.39 11.94
N ARG A 312 -10.45 -11.11 12.18
CA ARG A 312 -11.17 -11.37 13.43
C ARG A 312 -12.42 -12.26 13.22
N PRO A 313 -12.29 -13.49 12.68
CA PRO A 313 -13.44 -14.37 12.53
C PRO A 313 -14.07 -14.79 13.86
N ASP A 314 -13.38 -14.60 14.99
CA ASP A 314 -13.93 -14.76 16.35
C ASP A 314 -15.05 -13.75 16.69
N THR A 315 -15.22 -12.70 15.89
CA THR A 315 -16.28 -11.71 16.07
C THR A 315 -17.50 -11.91 15.15
N LEU A 316 -17.55 -12.97 14.36
CA LEU A 316 -18.62 -13.25 13.39
C LEU A 316 -20.02 -13.14 13.98
N PHE A 317 -20.25 -13.64 15.19
CA PHE A 317 -21.56 -13.57 15.86
C PHE A 317 -21.97 -12.15 16.28
N GLY A 318 -21.04 -11.19 16.25
CA GLY A 318 -21.28 -9.78 16.54
C GLY A 318 -21.57 -8.92 15.30
N VAL A 319 -21.74 -9.53 14.13
CA VAL A 319 -22.00 -8.83 12.87
C VAL A 319 -23.34 -8.10 12.94
N SER A 320 -23.30 -6.77 12.73
CA SER A 320 -24.50 -5.91 12.72
C SER A 320 -24.94 -5.53 11.31
N CYS A 321 -24.01 -5.35 10.42
CA CYS A 321 -24.25 -5.10 9.00
C CYS A 321 -23.05 -5.54 8.16
N MET A 322 -23.28 -5.67 6.87
CA MET A 322 -22.22 -5.77 5.86
C MET A 322 -22.00 -4.40 5.26
N VAL A 323 -20.74 -4.06 4.98
CA VAL A 323 -20.41 -2.81 4.32
C VAL A 323 -19.56 -3.09 3.09
N ILE A 324 -19.97 -2.56 1.94
CA ILE A 324 -19.24 -2.69 0.68
C ILE A 324 -18.64 -1.35 0.25
N ALA A 325 -17.54 -1.42 -0.47
CA ALA A 325 -16.92 -0.25 -1.09
C ALA A 325 -17.85 0.36 -2.16
N PRO A 326 -17.80 1.69 -2.38
CA PRO A 326 -18.55 2.35 -3.46
C PRO A 326 -18.27 1.76 -4.85
N GLU A 327 -17.08 1.21 -5.07
CA GLU A 327 -16.61 0.61 -6.32
C GLU A 327 -16.88 -0.90 -6.43
N HIS A 328 -17.52 -1.50 -5.43
CA HIS A 328 -17.71 -2.95 -5.36
C HIS A 328 -18.48 -3.50 -6.58
N PRO A 329 -18.02 -4.57 -7.26
CA PRO A 329 -18.61 -5.04 -8.52
C PRO A 329 -20.07 -5.51 -8.37
N LEU A 330 -20.47 -6.04 -7.22
CA LEU A 330 -21.83 -6.48 -6.95
C LEU A 330 -22.78 -5.35 -6.52
N ARG A 331 -22.32 -4.10 -6.37
CA ARG A 331 -23.11 -2.97 -5.88
C ARG A 331 -24.46 -2.84 -6.61
N ASN A 332 -24.43 -2.84 -7.95
CA ASN A 332 -25.65 -2.67 -8.75
C ASN A 332 -26.62 -3.88 -8.63
N GLN A 333 -26.09 -5.07 -8.41
CA GLN A 333 -26.88 -6.27 -8.18
C GLN A 333 -27.53 -6.27 -6.78
N ILE A 334 -26.80 -5.77 -5.79
CA ILE A 334 -27.23 -5.73 -4.38
C ILE A 334 -28.25 -4.61 -4.15
N THR A 335 -28.08 -3.45 -4.77
CA THR A 335 -28.95 -2.29 -4.55
C THR A 335 -30.34 -2.52 -5.13
N ILE A 336 -31.38 -2.35 -4.30
CA ILE A 336 -32.78 -2.42 -4.79
C ILE A 336 -33.15 -1.18 -5.63
N PRO A 337 -34.11 -1.29 -6.56
CA PRO A 337 -34.48 -0.16 -7.42
C PRO A 337 -34.92 1.09 -6.67
N ALA A 338 -35.50 0.97 -5.49
CA ALA A 338 -35.95 2.11 -4.68
C ALA A 338 -34.79 2.93 -4.10
N GLU A 339 -33.62 2.33 -3.89
CA GLU A 339 -32.43 2.96 -3.32
C GLU A 339 -31.36 3.32 -4.40
N ALA A 340 -31.62 2.98 -5.66
CA ALA A 340 -30.63 3.07 -6.74
C ALA A 340 -30.07 4.49 -6.91
N ASP A 341 -30.92 5.50 -6.92
CA ASP A 341 -30.50 6.90 -7.13
C ASP A 341 -29.65 7.42 -5.96
N VAL A 342 -30.08 7.14 -4.72
CA VAL A 342 -29.38 7.57 -3.50
C VAL A 342 -28.00 6.89 -3.39
N VAL A 343 -27.95 5.59 -3.66
CA VAL A 343 -26.70 4.83 -3.66
C VAL A 343 -25.77 5.31 -4.78
N HIS A 344 -26.29 5.60 -5.96
CA HIS A 344 -25.51 6.11 -7.08
C HIS A 344 -24.86 7.47 -6.75
N GLU A 345 -25.65 8.43 -6.27
CA GLU A 345 -25.18 9.77 -5.89
C GLU A 345 -24.12 9.70 -4.79
N TYR A 346 -24.34 8.87 -3.77
CA TYR A 346 -23.35 8.65 -2.72
C TYR A 346 -22.05 8.08 -3.25
N CYS A 347 -22.10 7.06 -4.10
CA CYS A 347 -20.92 6.44 -4.69
C CYS A 347 -20.11 7.40 -5.55
N GLU A 348 -20.80 8.26 -6.36
CA GLU A 348 -20.09 9.28 -7.12
C GLU A 348 -19.35 10.28 -6.23
N ALA A 349 -19.96 10.70 -5.13
CA ALA A 349 -19.34 11.60 -4.16
C ALA A 349 -18.15 10.92 -3.44
N ALA A 350 -18.32 9.67 -3.01
CA ALA A 350 -17.28 8.91 -2.32
C ALA A 350 -16.07 8.58 -3.21
N CYS A 351 -16.32 8.27 -4.49
CA CYS A 351 -15.24 7.98 -5.46
C CYS A 351 -14.38 9.21 -5.82
N ARG A 352 -14.81 10.42 -5.45
CA ARG A 352 -13.99 11.64 -5.61
C ARG A 352 -12.98 11.84 -4.48
N LYS A 353 -13.17 11.16 -3.33
CA LYS A 353 -12.25 11.21 -2.19
C LYS A 353 -11.03 10.33 -2.44
N SER A 354 -9.87 10.73 -1.94
CA SER A 354 -8.68 9.85 -1.93
C SER A 354 -8.85 8.69 -0.95
N ASP A 355 -8.09 7.61 -1.15
CA ASP A 355 -8.10 6.49 -0.20
C ASP A 355 -7.62 6.92 1.20
N LEU A 356 -6.73 7.91 1.27
CA LEU A 356 -6.26 8.50 2.53
C LEU A 356 -7.39 9.26 3.25
N ASP A 357 -8.12 10.12 2.54
CA ASP A 357 -9.27 10.85 3.11
C ASP A 357 -10.35 9.88 3.60
N ARG A 358 -10.57 8.78 2.88
CA ARG A 358 -11.58 7.76 3.21
C ARG A 358 -11.21 6.94 4.45
N THR A 359 -9.92 6.75 4.72
CA THR A 359 -9.42 5.98 5.88
C THR A 359 -9.08 6.84 7.08
N ASP A 360 -9.18 8.16 6.96
CA ASP A 360 -8.92 9.08 8.08
C ASP A 360 -9.91 8.82 9.22
N LEU A 361 -9.36 8.48 10.39
CA LEU A 361 -10.14 8.21 11.60
C LEU A 361 -10.80 9.46 12.18
N ALA A 362 -10.33 10.66 11.81
CA ALA A 362 -10.87 11.93 12.31
C ALA A 362 -12.11 12.38 11.52
N GLN A 363 -12.46 11.75 10.39
CA GLN A 363 -13.64 12.10 9.61
C GLN A 363 -14.88 11.33 10.08
N GLU A 364 -16.03 12.03 10.06
CA GLU A 364 -17.33 11.45 10.35
C GLU A 364 -17.65 10.32 9.34
N LYS A 365 -18.08 9.17 9.86
CA LYS A 365 -18.41 8.01 9.01
C LYS A 365 -19.71 8.25 8.27
N THR A 366 -19.69 8.03 6.97
CA THR A 366 -20.85 8.19 6.08
C THR A 366 -21.20 6.88 5.39
N GLY A 367 -22.45 6.73 4.97
CA GLY A 367 -22.89 5.53 4.26
C GLY A 367 -24.35 5.59 3.85
N VAL A 368 -24.77 4.68 2.97
CA VAL A 368 -26.14 4.54 2.52
C VAL A 368 -26.57 3.07 2.54
N PHE A 369 -27.82 2.83 2.91
CA PHE A 369 -28.38 1.48 2.89
C PHE A 369 -28.74 1.08 1.46
N THR A 370 -28.43 -0.17 1.08
CA THR A 370 -28.72 -0.68 -0.27
C THR A 370 -30.16 -1.17 -0.45
N GLY A 371 -30.92 -1.28 0.65
CA GLY A 371 -32.23 -1.92 0.69
C GLY A 371 -32.19 -3.45 0.73
N SER A 372 -31.01 -4.06 0.62
CA SER A 372 -30.82 -5.52 0.56
C SER A 372 -30.18 -6.09 1.81
N TYR A 373 -30.29 -7.39 1.93
CA TYR A 373 -29.74 -8.20 3.02
C TYR A 373 -29.01 -9.40 2.48
N CYS A 374 -27.98 -9.86 3.18
CA CYS A 374 -27.38 -11.19 3.02
C CYS A 374 -27.73 -12.08 4.21
N ILE A 375 -27.41 -13.35 4.11
CA ILE A 375 -27.66 -14.33 5.17
C ILE A 375 -26.32 -14.72 5.81
N HIS A 376 -26.27 -14.62 7.13
CA HIS A 376 -25.12 -15.00 7.95
C HIS A 376 -24.87 -16.52 7.87
N PRO A 377 -23.64 -16.98 7.54
CA PRO A 377 -23.38 -18.41 7.25
C PRO A 377 -23.57 -19.34 8.45
N LEU A 378 -23.36 -18.86 9.68
CA LEU A 378 -23.45 -19.68 10.88
C LEU A 378 -24.81 -19.59 11.57
N THR A 379 -25.46 -18.41 11.62
CA THR A 379 -26.73 -18.19 12.32
C THR A 379 -27.95 -18.32 11.42
N GLY A 380 -27.80 -18.11 10.11
CA GLY A 380 -28.91 -18.05 9.17
C GLY A 380 -29.75 -16.76 9.30
N GLU A 381 -29.28 -15.77 10.05
CA GLU A 381 -29.97 -14.49 10.23
C GLU A 381 -29.72 -13.55 9.04
N SER A 382 -30.66 -12.66 8.79
CA SER A 382 -30.54 -11.63 7.76
C SER A 382 -29.70 -10.45 8.27
N VAL A 383 -28.68 -10.05 7.50
CA VAL A 383 -27.74 -8.96 7.80
C VAL A 383 -27.88 -7.88 6.74
N PRO A 384 -28.17 -6.62 7.10
CA PRO A 384 -28.33 -5.52 6.14
C PRO A 384 -27.03 -5.17 5.45
N ILE A 385 -27.11 -4.73 4.18
CA ILE A 385 -25.95 -4.37 3.38
C ILE A 385 -25.93 -2.87 3.13
N TRP A 386 -24.82 -2.23 3.50
CA TRP A 386 -24.57 -0.80 3.35
C TRP A 386 -23.44 -0.54 2.35
N VAL A 387 -23.43 0.64 1.75
CA VAL A 387 -22.26 1.18 1.04
C VAL A 387 -21.68 2.28 1.92
N ALA A 388 -20.36 2.25 2.16
CA ALA A 388 -19.68 3.29 2.92
C ALA A 388 -18.28 3.58 2.35
N ASP A 389 -17.85 4.82 2.46
CA ASP A 389 -16.60 5.29 1.88
C ASP A 389 -15.34 4.83 2.64
N TYR A 390 -15.45 4.46 3.93
CA TYR A 390 -14.30 3.95 4.70
C TYR A 390 -13.90 2.52 4.34
N VAL A 391 -14.66 1.83 3.48
CA VAL A 391 -14.30 0.52 2.92
C VAL A 391 -13.63 0.73 1.55
N LEU A 392 -12.44 0.18 1.38
CA LEU A 392 -11.66 0.31 0.15
C LEU A 392 -11.80 -0.92 -0.73
N ALA A 393 -12.05 -0.74 -2.03
CA ALA A 393 -12.08 -1.82 -3.01
C ALA A 393 -10.69 -2.46 -3.23
N SER A 394 -9.61 -1.76 -2.90
CA SER A 394 -8.24 -2.23 -3.01
C SER A 394 -7.78 -3.13 -1.85
N TYR A 395 -8.56 -3.21 -0.77
CA TYR A 395 -8.24 -4.02 0.40
C TYR A 395 -9.19 -5.21 0.54
N GLY A 396 -8.62 -6.42 0.64
CA GLY A 396 -9.37 -7.66 0.74
C GLY A 396 -10.30 -7.87 -0.48
N THR A 397 -11.58 -8.08 -0.21
CA THR A 397 -12.61 -8.29 -1.23
C THR A 397 -13.38 -7.02 -1.61
N GLY A 398 -13.08 -5.87 -0.99
CA GLY A 398 -13.88 -4.66 -1.10
C GLY A 398 -15.20 -4.73 -0.32
N ALA A 399 -15.35 -5.71 0.56
CA ALA A 399 -16.47 -5.88 1.46
C ALA A 399 -15.98 -6.27 2.86
N ILE A 400 -16.65 -5.79 3.89
CA ILE A 400 -16.35 -6.12 5.28
C ILE A 400 -17.62 -6.51 6.04
N MET A 401 -17.48 -7.29 7.08
CA MET A 401 -18.47 -7.40 8.14
C MET A 401 -18.25 -6.31 9.16
N SER A 402 -19.28 -5.58 9.53
CA SER A 402 -19.22 -4.58 10.58
C SER A 402 -19.51 -5.22 11.92
N VAL A 403 -18.57 -5.07 12.86
CA VAL A 403 -18.63 -5.64 14.22
C VAL A 403 -18.45 -4.51 15.26
N PRO A 404 -19.45 -3.69 15.50
CA PRO A 404 -19.34 -2.44 16.24
C PRO A 404 -18.78 -2.56 17.65
N ALA A 405 -19.03 -3.66 18.35
CA ALA A 405 -18.47 -3.86 19.70
C ALA A 405 -16.94 -4.13 19.69
N HIS A 406 -16.34 -4.40 18.51
CA HIS A 406 -14.95 -4.89 18.39
C HIS A 406 -14.10 -4.15 17.37
N ASP A 407 -14.65 -3.17 16.63
CA ASP A 407 -13.92 -2.26 15.74
C ASP A 407 -14.39 -0.81 15.95
N SER A 408 -13.46 0.12 16.10
CA SER A 408 -13.76 1.52 16.42
C SER A 408 -14.48 2.25 15.27
N ARG A 409 -14.14 1.94 14.02
CA ARG A 409 -14.80 2.55 12.83
C ARG A 409 -16.23 2.07 12.72
N ASP A 410 -16.45 0.78 12.94
CA ASP A 410 -17.76 0.16 12.94
C ASP A 410 -18.62 0.65 14.09
N PHE A 411 -18.01 0.91 15.25
CA PHE A 411 -18.67 1.48 16.42
C PHE A 411 -19.24 2.87 16.11
N GLU A 412 -18.42 3.76 15.56
CA GLU A 412 -18.83 5.10 15.14
C GLU A 412 -19.95 5.04 14.08
N PHE A 413 -19.77 4.16 13.07
CA PHE A 413 -20.77 3.94 12.04
C PHE A 413 -22.11 3.46 12.62
N ALA A 414 -22.07 2.50 13.52
CA ALA A 414 -23.26 1.97 14.17
C ALA A 414 -23.99 3.02 15.03
N GLN A 415 -23.26 3.90 15.71
CA GLN A 415 -23.85 5.01 16.47
C GLN A 415 -24.57 6.00 15.54
N ILE A 416 -23.95 6.39 14.42
CA ILE A 416 -24.54 7.34 13.47
C ILE A 416 -25.82 6.78 12.84
N PHE A 417 -25.80 5.51 12.44
CA PHE A 417 -26.92 4.87 11.74
C PHE A 417 -27.85 4.06 12.65
N ASN A 418 -27.67 4.18 13.97
CA ASN A 418 -28.48 3.48 14.98
C ASN A 418 -28.58 1.96 14.73
N LEU A 419 -27.43 1.33 14.40
CA LEU A 419 -27.31 -0.11 14.19
C LEU A 419 -27.11 -0.81 15.52
N LYS A 420 -27.43 -2.11 15.57
CA LYS A 420 -27.27 -2.93 16.76
C LYS A 420 -25.78 -3.11 17.10
N ILE A 421 -25.40 -2.94 18.35
CA ILE A 421 -24.05 -3.22 18.87
C ILE A 421 -24.14 -4.51 19.71
N VAL A 422 -23.39 -5.55 19.30
CA VAL A 422 -23.42 -6.87 19.95
C VAL A 422 -22.01 -7.24 20.38
N SER A 423 -21.77 -7.31 21.69
CA SER A 423 -20.51 -7.78 22.21
C SER A 423 -20.46 -9.30 22.22
N VAL A 424 -19.43 -9.87 21.59
CA VAL A 424 -19.21 -11.33 21.48
C VAL A 424 -17.83 -11.76 21.95
N VAL A 425 -16.98 -10.81 22.37
CA VAL A 425 -15.68 -11.06 22.98
C VAL A 425 -15.55 -10.19 24.23
N GLU A 426 -15.25 -10.80 25.36
CA GLU A 426 -15.00 -10.12 26.65
C GLU A 426 -13.51 -10.18 27.02
N PRO A 427 -12.96 -9.16 27.73
CA PRO A 427 -11.58 -9.19 28.21
C PRO A 427 -11.36 -10.31 29.23
N LEU A 428 -10.13 -10.84 29.27
CA LEU A 428 -9.75 -11.87 30.25
C LEU A 428 -9.86 -11.30 31.68
N GLY A 429 -10.77 -11.87 32.47
CA GLY A 429 -10.95 -11.53 33.89
C GLY A 429 -11.89 -10.36 34.20
N GLY A 430 -12.64 -9.88 33.19
CA GLY A 430 -13.65 -8.81 33.38
C GLY A 430 -14.81 -8.95 32.41
N LYS A 431 -15.92 -8.24 32.70
CA LYS A 431 -16.98 -8.04 31.71
C LYS A 431 -16.79 -6.68 31.06
N ALA A 432 -16.76 -6.61 29.73
CA ALA A 432 -17.02 -5.36 29.04
C ALA A 432 -18.49 -4.98 29.26
N GLY A 433 -18.80 -3.71 29.50
CA GLY A 433 -20.19 -3.25 29.50
C GLY A 433 -20.81 -3.50 28.11
N SER A 434 -22.13 -3.70 28.06
CA SER A 434 -22.85 -3.99 26.81
C SER A 434 -22.65 -2.94 25.72
N ASP A 435 -22.22 -1.74 26.08
CA ASP A 435 -22.05 -0.58 25.18
C ASP A 435 -20.59 -0.07 25.13
N GLU A 436 -19.63 -0.89 25.63
CA GLU A 436 -18.21 -0.54 25.62
C GLU A 436 -17.48 -1.21 24.45
N LEU A 437 -16.68 -0.42 23.74
CA LEU A 437 -15.82 -0.90 22.66
C LEU A 437 -14.67 -1.74 23.23
N PHE A 438 -14.55 -2.98 22.81
CA PHE A 438 -13.42 -3.86 23.14
C PHE A 438 -12.80 -4.45 21.89
N THR A 439 -11.64 -3.95 21.49
CA THR A 439 -10.92 -4.35 20.27
C THR A 439 -9.87 -5.45 20.49
N GLY A 440 -9.64 -5.85 21.74
CA GLY A 440 -8.64 -6.85 22.12
C GLY A 440 -9.05 -8.29 21.87
N TYR A 441 -8.14 -9.22 22.11
CA TYR A 441 -8.43 -10.64 22.25
C TYR A 441 -8.92 -10.96 23.65
N GLY A 442 -9.82 -11.93 23.77
CA GLY A 442 -10.46 -12.26 25.03
C GLY A 442 -11.14 -13.62 25.01
N ILE A 443 -12.27 -13.71 25.68
CA ILE A 443 -13.12 -14.93 25.72
C ILE A 443 -14.41 -14.65 24.97
N SER A 444 -14.79 -15.57 24.08
CA SER A 444 -16.03 -15.48 23.32
C SER A 444 -17.25 -15.65 24.21
N VAL A 445 -18.26 -14.81 24.00
CA VAL A 445 -19.58 -14.87 24.63
C VAL A 445 -20.65 -14.85 23.54
N ASP A 446 -21.83 -15.37 23.81
CA ASP A 446 -22.97 -15.41 22.87
C ASP A 446 -22.64 -15.88 21.43
N SER A 447 -21.65 -16.76 21.32
CA SER A 447 -21.08 -17.24 20.05
C SER A 447 -21.44 -18.71 19.76
N GLY A 448 -22.60 -19.17 20.22
CA GLY A 448 -23.06 -20.53 19.99
C GLY A 448 -22.10 -21.60 20.53
N LEU A 449 -21.66 -22.52 19.67
CA LEU A 449 -20.74 -23.62 20.03
C LEU A 449 -19.34 -23.14 20.45
N TYR A 450 -18.98 -21.90 20.14
CA TYR A 450 -17.67 -21.32 20.42
C TYR A 450 -17.63 -20.48 21.71
N THR A 451 -18.76 -20.35 22.40
CA THR A 451 -18.87 -19.60 23.65
C THR A 451 -17.92 -20.17 24.71
N GLY A 452 -17.15 -19.29 25.35
CA GLY A 452 -16.14 -19.65 26.35
C GLY A 452 -14.74 -19.95 25.80
N MET A 453 -14.55 -19.92 24.48
CA MET A 453 -13.23 -20.11 23.87
C MET A 453 -12.40 -18.80 23.92
N GLN A 454 -11.07 -18.94 24.02
CA GLN A 454 -10.17 -17.80 23.78
C GLN A 454 -10.15 -17.45 22.29
N SER A 455 -9.97 -16.16 21.97
CA SER A 455 -10.05 -15.64 20.61
C SER A 455 -9.16 -16.42 19.61
N GLU A 456 -7.91 -16.75 19.96
CA GLU A 456 -6.99 -17.46 19.07
C GLU A 456 -7.50 -18.88 18.74
N ALA A 457 -7.95 -19.60 19.75
CA ALA A 457 -8.51 -20.95 19.56
C ALA A 457 -9.84 -20.91 18.79
N PHE A 458 -10.63 -19.87 18.99
CA PHE A 458 -11.88 -19.67 18.23
C PHE A 458 -11.59 -19.38 16.76
N ILE A 459 -10.62 -18.50 16.46
CA ILE A 459 -10.22 -18.16 15.08
C ILE A 459 -9.85 -19.42 14.28
N GLU A 460 -9.00 -20.28 14.86
CA GLU A 460 -8.59 -21.53 14.22
C GLU A 460 -9.77 -22.48 13.99
N LYS A 461 -10.59 -22.64 15.03
CA LYS A 461 -11.71 -23.59 14.98
C LYS A 461 -12.81 -23.14 14.02
N VAL A 462 -13.23 -21.87 14.08
CA VAL A 462 -14.29 -21.38 13.19
C VAL A 462 -13.87 -21.38 11.72
N ALA A 463 -12.59 -21.08 11.45
CA ALA A 463 -12.06 -21.16 10.08
C ALA A 463 -12.09 -22.61 9.55
N ALA A 464 -11.73 -23.59 10.37
CA ALA A 464 -11.83 -25.01 10.02
C ALA A 464 -13.29 -25.45 9.81
N ASP A 465 -14.18 -25.10 10.74
CA ASP A 465 -15.59 -25.48 10.67
C ASP A 465 -16.31 -24.84 9.45
N LEU A 466 -15.95 -23.60 9.08
CA LEU A 466 -16.46 -22.94 7.87
C LEU A 466 -15.92 -23.60 6.59
N LEU A 467 -14.65 -24.01 6.58
CA LEU A 467 -14.05 -24.71 5.44
C LEU A 467 -14.69 -26.10 5.24
N ASP A 468 -14.93 -26.84 6.32
CA ASP A 468 -15.59 -28.14 6.29
C ASP A 468 -17.07 -28.02 5.86
N GLY A 469 -17.71 -26.89 6.16
CA GLY A 469 -19.07 -26.57 5.73
C GLY A 469 -19.18 -26.01 4.31
N GLY A 470 -18.05 -25.86 3.58
CA GLY A 470 -18.01 -25.33 2.20
C GLY A 470 -18.20 -23.84 2.11
#